data_7bfb9433716afb8976841fb9b494a79d
#
_entry.id   7bfb9433716afb8976841fb9b494a79d
#
_cell.length_a   1.000
_cell.length_b   1.000
_cell.length_c   1.000
_cell.angle_alpha   90.00
_cell.angle_beta   90.00
_cell.angle_gamma   90.00
#
_symmetry.space_group_name_H-M   'P 1'
#
loop_
_entity.id
_entity.type
_entity.pdbx_description
1 polymer ?
#
loop_
_entity_poly.entity_id
_entity_poly.type
_entity_poly.pdbx_seq_one_letter_code
_entity_poly.pdbx_strand_id
1 'polypeptide(L)'
;MAKAGAQDAALLKLPLPENYIPLLEAYPEIVRISAAPEVEGAMGLGEELQRRGIVAAIAHTDASCSVCEEAFRHGYSLMTHFYCAMSTVSKRGYSRYAGAVEAGYLQDFDIEVIADGVHLPDDLLRMVYRLKGPDRVVLCTDSIRATGLPDGEYIQGSLENGLKFIVENGVALRPDRGGLAGSVATTDRLVRTMARAIAGSASLAAGIPDAVRMMTATPARILGLSAKGRLAPGCDADIVLFDDTVAVSRVFIGGQEI
;
A
#
# COMPACT_ATOMS: atom_id res chain seq x y z
N MET A 1 15.08 6.04 13.37
CA MET A 1 13.84 6.38 12.66
C MET A 1 12.65 5.80 13.42
N ALA A 2 11.71 6.64 13.84
CA ALA A 2 10.62 6.24 14.76
C ALA A 2 9.61 5.25 14.16
N LYS A 3 9.53 5.14 12.83
CA LYS A 3 8.54 4.34 12.10
C LYS A 3 9.15 3.32 11.13
N ALA A 4 10.33 2.79 11.42
CA ALA A 4 11.00 1.79 10.57
C ALA A 4 10.16 0.52 10.33
N GLY A 5 9.23 0.19 11.24
CA GLY A 5 8.40 -1.02 11.12
C GLY A 5 9.24 -2.28 11.19
N ALA A 6 9.04 -3.19 10.23
CA ALA A 6 9.80 -4.43 10.06
C ALA A 6 11.06 -4.27 9.18
N GLN A 7 11.42 -3.04 8.81
CA GLN A 7 12.60 -2.73 8.00
C GLN A 7 13.87 -2.78 8.86
N ASP A 8 14.98 -3.22 8.27
CA ASP A 8 16.29 -3.10 8.92
C ASP A 8 16.73 -1.62 8.90
N ALA A 9 16.77 -1.00 10.08
CA ALA A 9 17.11 0.41 10.24
C ALA A 9 18.53 0.74 9.73
N ALA A 10 19.45 -0.23 9.68
CA ALA A 10 20.81 -0.05 9.17
C ALA A 10 20.88 0.16 7.65
N LEU A 11 19.84 -0.28 6.93
CA LEU A 11 19.74 -0.17 5.47
C LEU A 11 19.00 1.10 5.01
N LEU A 12 18.35 1.82 5.94
CA LEU A 12 17.61 3.03 5.62
C LEU A 12 18.56 4.17 5.30
N LYS A 13 18.29 4.88 4.20
CA LYS A 13 19.08 6.03 3.74
C LYS A 13 18.21 7.28 3.65
N LEU A 14 18.83 8.44 3.85
CA LEU A 14 18.18 9.71 3.55
C LEU A 14 17.96 9.85 2.05
N PRO A 15 16.83 10.42 1.62
CA PRO A 15 16.52 10.65 0.22
C PRO A 15 17.27 11.87 -0.34
N LEU A 16 18.59 11.80 -0.30
CA LEU A 16 19.48 12.82 -0.86
C LEU A 16 19.83 12.47 -2.32
N PRO A 17 20.10 13.45 -3.19
CA PRO A 17 20.38 13.23 -4.61
C PRO A 17 21.45 12.17 -4.88
N GLU A 18 22.52 12.14 -4.09
CA GLU A 18 23.59 11.14 -4.20
C GLU A 18 23.13 9.71 -3.94
N ASN A 19 22.00 9.50 -3.22
CA ASN A 19 21.46 8.19 -2.92
C ASN A 19 20.40 7.75 -3.95
N TYR A 20 19.57 8.65 -4.49
CA TYR A 20 18.48 8.25 -5.37
C TYR A 20 18.75 8.50 -6.87
N ILE A 21 19.58 9.49 -7.27
CA ILE A 21 19.86 9.75 -8.69
C ILE A 21 20.52 8.55 -9.36
N PRO A 22 21.61 7.96 -8.82
CA PRO A 22 22.21 6.78 -9.42
C PRO A 22 21.27 5.59 -9.54
N LEU A 23 20.36 5.43 -8.56
CA LEU A 23 19.33 4.38 -8.57
C LEU A 23 18.34 4.59 -9.72
N LEU A 24 17.82 5.81 -9.89
CA LEU A 24 16.87 6.16 -10.94
C LEU A 24 17.48 6.10 -12.34
N GLU A 25 18.79 6.35 -12.47
CA GLU A 25 19.51 6.23 -13.74
C GLU A 25 19.81 4.78 -14.09
N ALA A 26 20.11 3.94 -13.09
CA ALA A 26 20.42 2.53 -13.31
C ALA A 26 19.16 1.68 -13.58
N TYR A 27 18.00 2.10 -13.10
CA TYR A 27 16.75 1.33 -13.14
C TYR A 27 15.58 2.19 -13.66
N PRO A 28 15.51 2.42 -14.99
CA PRO A 28 14.47 3.27 -15.61
C PRO A 28 13.06 2.67 -15.49
N GLU A 29 12.92 1.41 -15.13
CA GLU A 29 11.67 0.72 -14.85
C GLU A 29 11.03 1.08 -13.49
N ILE A 30 11.72 1.85 -12.64
CA ILE A 30 11.16 2.34 -11.40
C ILE A 30 10.02 3.32 -11.69
N VAL A 31 8.80 2.96 -11.33
CA VAL A 31 7.60 3.78 -11.52
C VAL A 31 7.07 4.42 -10.23
N ARG A 32 7.63 4.02 -9.08
CA ARG A 32 7.21 4.52 -7.77
C ARG A 32 8.32 4.43 -6.74
N ILE A 33 8.45 5.46 -5.88
CA ILE A 33 9.31 5.46 -4.69
C ILE A 33 8.53 5.99 -3.49
N SER A 34 8.74 5.36 -2.33
CA SER A 34 8.16 5.79 -1.05
C SER A 34 9.22 6.37 -0.14
N ALA A 35 8.89 7.46 0.57
CA ALA A 35 9.75 8.06 1.58
C ALA A 35 8.93 8.66 2.73
N ALA A 36 9.57 8.85 3.89
CA ALA A 36 9.03 9.63 4.99
C ALA A 36 9.25 11.13 4.68
N PRO A 37 8.21 11.97 4.66
CA PRO A 37 8.35 13.35 4.21
C PRO A 37 9.07 14.27 5.22
N GLU A 38 9.16 13.86 6.48
CA GLU A 38 9.83 14.62 7.54
C GLU A 38 11.36 14.50 7.53
N VAL A 39 11.94 13.62 6.72
CA VAL A 39 13.39 13.44 6.68
C VAL A 39 14.06 14.40 5.69
N GLU A 40 15.30 14.74 5.97
CA GLU A 40 16.11 15.62 5.10
C GLU A 40 16.16 15.08 3.66
N GLY A 41 15.97 15.97 2.68
CA GLY A 41 15.97 15.65 1.25
C GLY A 41 14.64 15.16 0.70
N ALA A 42 13.64 14.83 1.54
CA ALA A 42 12.39 14.24 1.08
C ALA A 42 11.61 15.13 0.11
N MET A 43 11.55 16.44 0.36
CA MET A 43 10.85 17.38 -0.54
C MET A 43 11.50 17.41 -1.93
N GLY A 44 12.84 17.50 -1.98
CA GLY A 44 13.59 17.44 -3.24
C GLY A 44 13.44 16.12 -3.99
N LEU A 45 13.35 14.99 -3.26
CA LEU A 45 13.00 13.71 -3.89
C LEU A 45 11.62 13.77 -4.55
N GLY A 46 10.59 14.30 -3.87
CA GLY A 46 9.24 14.40 -4.42
C GLY A 46 9.20 15.20 -5.74
N GLU A 47 9.87 16.36 -5.77
CA GLU A 47 10.00 17.21 -6.97
C GLU A 47 10.70 16.47 -8.12
N GLU A 48 11.80 15.77 -7.84
CA GLU A 48 12.54 15.02 -8.85
C GLU A 48 11.73 13.84 -9.41
N LEU A 49 11.01 13.11 -8.54
CA LEU A 49 10.13 12.02 -8.97
C LEU A 49 8.97 12.55 -9.85
N GLN A 50 8.35 13.66 -9.44
CA GLN A 50 7.30 14.32 -10.23
C GLN A 50 7.82 14.74 -11.61
N ARG A 51 9.02 15.34 -11.68
CA ARG A 51 9.67 15.74 -12.93
C ARG A 51 9.93 14.56 -13.87
N ARG A 52 10.21 13.37 -13.32
CA ARG A 52 10.44 12.12 -14.08
C ARG A 52 9.15 11.34 -14.39
N GLY A 53 7.99 11.78 -13.91
CA GLY A 53 6.73 11.04 -14.04
C GLY A 53 6.67 9.78 -13.17
N ILE A 54 7.47 9.72 -12.10
CA ILE A 54 7.50 8.63 -11.12
C ILE A 54 6.60 8.99 -9.94
N VAL A 55 5.80 8.06 -9.47
CA VAL A 55 4.90 8.28 -8.32
C VAL A 55 5.71 8.41 -7.02
N ALA A 56 5.62 9.58 -6.39
CA ALA A 56 6.14 9.79 -5.04
C ALA A 56 5.08 9.43 -4.00
N ALA A 57 5.41 8.51 -3.08
CA ALA A 57 4.50 8.04 -2.04
C ALA A 57 5.05 8.31 -0.63
N ILE A 58 4.16 8.67 0.31
CA ILE A 58 4.49 8.81 1.72
C ILE A 58 4.39 7.42 2.39
N ALA A 59 5.42 7.02 3.13
CA ALA A 59 5.44 5.77 3.88
C ALA A 59 6.27 5.88 5.17
N HIS A 60 5.96 5.05 6.17
CA HIS A 60 6.77 4.89 7.39
C HIS A 60 7.11 6.24 8.04
N THR A 61 6.10 7.04 8.35
CA THR A 61 6.27 8.46 8.71
C THR A 61 5.70 8.77 10.10
N ASP A 62 6.41 9.63 10.83
CA ASP A 62 5.93 10.30 12.05
C ASP A 62 5.63 11.80 11.80
N ALA A 63 5.48 12.18 10.52
CA ALA A 63 5.19 13.54 10.10
C ALA A 63 3.90 14.09 10.69
N SER A 64 3.86 15.39 10.94
CA SER A 64 2.61 16.10 11.21
C SER A 64 1.78 16.23 9.93
N CYS A 65 0.49 16.53 10.07
CA CYS A 65 -0.39 16.83 8.95
C CYS A 65 0.20 17.92 8.04
N SER A 66 0.73 19.00 8.62
CA SER A 66 1.32 20.11 7.84
C SER A 66 2.54 19.71 7.02
N VAL A 67 3.38 18.80 7.51
CA VAL A 67 4.51 18.25 6.73
C VAL A 67 4.02 17.39 5.57
N CYS A 68 2.98 16.59 5.77
CA CYS A 68 2.37 15.82 4.67
C CYS A 68 1.70 16.72 3.63
N GLU A 69 1.06 17.82 4.06
CA GLU A 69 0.51 18.84 3.15
C GLU A 69 1.61 19.55 2.35
N GLU A 70 2.76 19.81 2.96
CA GLU A 70 3.93 20.33 2.26
C GLU A 70 4.45 19.31 1.23
N ALA A 71 4.59 18.04 1.62
CA ALA A 71 4.97 16.98 0.70
C ALA A 71 4.02 16.85 -0.49
N PHE A 72 2.71 17.01 -0.29
CA PHE A 72 1.74 17.04 -1.38
C PHE A 72 2.05 18.15 -2.41
N ARG A 73 2.41 19.36 -1.94
CA ARG A 73 2.84 20.44 -2.83
C ARG A 73 4.16 20.19 -3.55
N HIS A 74 5.00 19.31 -3.01
CA HIS A 74 6.28 18.87 -3.58
C HIS A 74 6.17 17.54 -4.38
N GLY A 75 4.97 17.18 -4.84
CA GLY A 75 4.78 16.09 -5.80
C GLY A 75 4.44 14.72 -5.21
N TYR A 76 4.37 14.59 -3.88
CA TYR A 76 3.85 13.36 -3.27
C TYR A 76 2.34 13.26 -3.53
N SER A 77 1.89 12.13 -4.08
CA SER A 77 0.49 11.95 -4.49
C SER A 77 -0.17 10.69 -3.90
N LEU A 78 0.59 9.82 -3.26
CA LEU A 78 0.14 8.53 -2.77
C LEU A 78 0.57 8.32 -1.31
N MET A 79 -0.26 7.63 -0.53
CA MET A 79 0.10 7.14 0.81
C MET A 79 0.15 5.61 0.81
N THR A 80 1.31 5.06 1.10
CA THR A 80 1.59 3.63 1.12
C THR A 80 1.00 2.97 2.36
N HIS A 81 0.36 1.80 2.25
CA HIS A 81 -0.21 1.00 3.35
C HIS A 81 -0.75 1.86 4.51
N PHE A 82 -1.71 2.70 4.16
CA PHE A 82 -2.32 3.72 5.01
C PHE A 82 -2.69 3.21 6.41
N TYR A 83 -2.45 4.00 7.44
CA TYR A 83 -2.43 3.66 8.86
C TYR A 83 -1.17 2.90 9.34
N CYS A 84 -0.62 1.99 8.54
CA CYS A 84 0.52 1.19 8.96
C CYS A 84 1.78 2.05 9.05
N ALA A 85 2.46 2.00 10.20
CA ALA A 85 3.65 2.80 10.48
C ALA A 85 3.50 4.31 10.16
N MET A 86 2.30 4.87 10.35
CA MET A 86 1.99 6.29 10.16
C MET A 86 1.62 6.97 11.47
N SER A 87 1.87 8.27 11.57
CA SER A 87 1.37 9.12 12.63
C SER A 87 -0.13 9.37 12.47
N THR A 88 -0.84 9.49 13.58
CA THR A 88 -2.26 9.85 13.63
C THR A 88 -2.47 10.86 14.75
N VAL A 89 -3.71 11.23 15.05
CA VAL A 89 -4.04 12.17 16.12
C VAL A 89 -3.28 11.87 17.41
N SER A 90 -2.47 12.82 17.83
CA SER A 90 -1.68 12.74 19.04
C SER A 90 -2.02 13.87 20.01
N LYS A 91 -1.71 13.67 21.30
CA LYS A 91 -1.88 14.70 22.34
C LYS A 91 -0.51 15.25 22.71
N ARG A 92 -0.36 16.58 22.67
CA ARG A 92 0.81 17.30 23.17
C ARG A 92 0.33 18.39 24.14
N GLY A 93 0.66 18.24 25.41
CA GLY A 93 0.08 19.10 26.46
C GLY A 93 -1.44 18.98 26.52
N TYR A 94 -2.16 20.06 26.31
CA TYR A 94 -3.63 20.11 26.31
C TYR A 94 -4.25 19.97 24.93
N SER A 95 -3.48 20.12 23.85
CA SER A 95 -3.97 20.17 22.47
C SER A 95 -3.86 18.83 21.76
N ARG A 96 -4.71 18.64 20.73
CA ARG A 96 -4.63 17.54 19.77
C ARG A 96 -3.96 18.02 18.50
N TYR A 97 -3.18 17.14 17.88
CA TYR A 97 -2.46 17.40 16.64
C TYR A 97 -2.75 16.29 15.66
N ALA A 98 -3.04 16.66 14.42
CA ALA A 98 -3.25 15.77 13.30
C ALA A 98 -1.91 15.22 12.79
N GLY A 99 -1.90 13.96 12.36
CA GLY A 99 -0.74 13.30 11.76
C GLY A 99 -0.91 13.04 10.26
N ALA A 100 -0.15 12.09 9.76
CA ALA A 100 -0.16 11.68 8.35
C ALA A 100 -1.52 11.08 7.94
N VAL A 101 -2.16 10.32 8.82
CA VAL A 101 -3.47 9.73 8.54
C VAL A 101 -4.51 10.83 8.27
N GLU A 102 -4.56 11.86 9.08
CA GLU A 102 -5.49 12.98 8.89
C GLU A 102 -5.17 13.75 7.60
N ALA A 103 -3.88 13.94 7.27
CA ALA A 103 -3.48 14.55 6.00
C ALA A 103 -3.97 13.73 4.79
N GLY A 104 -3.92 12.40 4.86
CA GLY A 104 -4.43 11.52 3.81
C GLY A 104 -5.91 11.71 3.52
N TYR A 105 -6.71 12.08 4.54
CA TYR A 105 -8.13 12.39 4.36
C TYR A 105 -8.39 13.82 3.92
N LEU A 106 -7.56 14.78 4.36
CA LEU A 106 -7.78 16.21 4.10
C LEU A 106 -7.26 16.62 2.71
N GLN A 107 -6.24 15.95 2.19
CA GLN A 107 -5.65 16.25 0.89
C GLN A 107 -6.10 15.24 -0.16
N ASP A 108 -5.87 15.58 -1.43
CA ASP A 108 -6.19 14.74 -2.59
C ASP A 108 -5.19 13.58 -2.82
N PHE A 109 -4.62 13.05 -1.76
CA PHE A 109 -3.82 11.82 -1.86
C PHE A 109 -4.67 10.64 -2.33
N ASP A 110 -4.11 9.83 -3.22
CA ASP A 110 -4.50 8.44 -3.33
C ASP A 110 -3.94 7.66 -2.13
N ILE A 111 -4.62 6.61 -1.68
CA ILE A 111 -4.19 5.84 -0.51
C ILE A 111 -4.21 4.34 -0.78
N GLU A 112 -3.19 3.64 -0.33
CA GLU A 112 -3.14 2.18 -0.34
C GLU A 112 -3.56 1.62 1.01
N VAL A 113 -4.32 0.55 1.04
CA VAL A 113 -4.71 -0.15 2.26
C VAL A 113 -4.41 -1.64 2.17
N ILE A 114 -3.92 -2.21 3.26
CA ILE A 114 -3.76 -3.66 3.41
C ILE A 114 -5.09 -4.21 3.94
N ALA A 115 -5.95 -4.65 3.02
CA ALA A 115 -7.28 -5.18 3.36
C ALA A 115 -7.25 -6.69 3.62
N ASP A 116 -6.31 -7.17 4.42
CA ASP A 116 -6.13 -8.59 4.76
C ASP A 116 -7.01 -9.07 5.92
N GLY A 117 -7.73 -8.15 6.59
CA GLY A 117 -8.55 -8.41 7.77
C GLY A 117 -7.74 -8.52 9.07
N VAL A 118 -6.44 -8.18 9.03
CA VAL A 118 -5.52 -8.19 10.18
C VAL A 118 -4.96 -6.79 10.43
N HIS A 119 -4.39 -6.14 9.40
CA HIS A 119 -3.84 -4.79 9.50
C HIS A 119 -4.91 -3.75 9.79
N LEU A 120 -6.04 -3.81 9.08
CA LEU A 120 -7.16 -2.91 9.29
C LEU A 120 -8.45 -3.72 9.50
N PRO A 121 -9.20 -3.45 10.59
CA PRO A 121 -10.52 -4.03 10.80
C PRO A 121 -11.55 -3.45 9.81
N ASP A 122 -12.68 -4.15 9.64
CA ASP A 122 -13.72 -3.81 8.66
C ASP A 122 -14.30 -2.39 8.83
N ASP A 123 -14.36 -1.87 10.05
CA ASP A 123 -14.86 -0.50 10.32
C ASP A 123 -13.88 0.58 9.84
N LEU A 124 -12.57 0.39 9.97
CA LEU A 124 -11.56 1.29 9.41
C LEU A 124 -11.55 1.20 7.87
N LEU A 125 -11.61 0.01 7.29
CA LEU A 125 -11.71 -0.17 5.83
C LEU A 125 -12.96 0.54 5.28
N ARG A 126 -14.09 0.41 5.98
CA ARG A 126 -15.34 1.11 5.62
C ARG A 126 -15.22 2.63 5.75
N MET A 127 -14.53 3.12 6.77
CA MET A 127 -14.27 4.55 6.94
C MET A 127 -13.42 5.09 5.79
N VAL A 128 -12.34 4.41 5.44
CA VAL A 128 -11.49 4.74 4.28
C VAL A 128 -12.32 4.82 2.99
N TYR A 129 -13.11 3.78 2.73
CA TYR A 129 -13.99 3.73 1.56
C TYR A 129 -14.97 4.92 1.50
N ARG A 130 -15.63 5.22 2.62
CA ARG A 130 -16.62 6.31 2.67
C ARG A 130 -16.01 7.69 2.49
N LEU A 131 -14.78 7.90 2.95
CA LEU A 131 -14.12 9.20 2.89
C LEU A 131 -13.37 9.45 1.58
N LYS A 132 -12.81 8.40 0.96
CA LYS A 132 -11.97 8.53 -0.25
C LYS A 132 -12.63 7.99 -1.51
N GLY A 133 -13.53 7.03 -1.39
CA GLY A 133 -14.16 6.37 -2.53
C GLY A 133 -13.24 5.40 -3.28
N PRO A 134 -13.82 4.55 -4.17
CA PRO A 134 -13.07 3.50 -4.85
C PRO A 134 -12.04 4.03 -5.86
N ASP A 135 -12.20 5.28 -6.34
CA ASP A 135 -11.28 5.90 -7.28
C ASP A 135 -9.99 6.42 -6.65
N ARG A 136 -9.95 6.54 -5.31
CA ARG A 136 -8.82 7.05 -4.54
C ARG A 136 -8.21 6.03 -3.59
N VAL A 137 -8.76 4.82 -3.51
CA VAL A 137 -8.27 3.74 -2.67
C VAL A 137 -7.71 2.62 -3.53
N VAL A 138 -6.52 2.14 -3.18
CA VAL A 138 -5.85 0.98 -3.78
C VAL A 138 -5.75 -0.12 -2.73
N LEU A 139 -6.05 -1.35 -3.10
CA LEU A 139 -5.75 -2.51 -2.28
C LEU A 139 -4.31 -2.94 -2.55
N CYS A 140 -3.46 -2.94 -1.54
CA CYS A 140 -2.10 -3.49 -1.61
C CYS A 140 -1.96 -4.67 -0.66
N THR A 141 -1.23 -5.67 -1.08
CA THR A 141 -1.01 -6.87 -0.27
C THR A 141 0.01 -6.65 0.83
N ASP A 142 1.03 -5.85 0.57
CA ASP A 142 2.26 -5.80 1.37
C ASP A 142 2.83 -7.22 1.63
N SER A 143 2.67 -8.08 0.62
CA SER A 143 3.01 -9.51 0.70
C SER A 143 4.52 -9.72 0.78
N ILE A 144 4.90 -10.60 1.69
CA ILE A 144 6.27 -11.06 1.87
C ILE A 144 6.49 -12.41 1.19
N ARG A 145 7.75 -12.87 1.12
CA ARG A 145 8.14 -14.12 0.43
C ARG A 145 7.45 -15.40 0.91
N ALA A 146 6.84 -15.38 2.10
CA ALA A 146 6.11 -16.53 2.64
C ALA A 146 4.63 -16.59 2.18
N THR A 147 4.18 -15.68 1.33
CA THR A 147 2.82 -15.75 0.78
C THR A 147 2.62 -17.05 0.01
N GLY A 148 1.57 -17.80 0.36
CA GLY A 148 1.30 -19.12 -0.22
C GLY A 148 2.10 -20.27 0.37
N LEU A 149 2.99 -20.02 1.33
CA LEU A 149 3.71 -21.05 2.07
C LEU A 149 2.98 -21.41 3.37
N PRO A 150 3.23 -22.61 3.95
CA PRO A 150 2.60 -23.03 5.20
C PRO A 150 3.07 -22.17 6.40
N ASP A 151 2.41 -22.31 7.53
CA ASP A 151 2.85 -21.72 8.78
C ASP A 151 4.26 -22.20 9.14
N GLY A 152 5.11 -21.31 9.67
CA GLY A 152 6.50 -21.62 9.98
C GLY A 152 7.39 -20.39 10.16
N GLU A 153 8.68 -20.62 10.34
CA GLU A 153 9.71 -19.57 10.44
C GLU A 153 10.36 -19.33 9.07
N TYR A 154 10.56 -18.06 8.74
CA TYR A 154 11.12 -17.62 7.45
C TYR A 154 12.12 -16.48 7.63
N ILE A 155 12.84 -16.13 6.57
CA ILE A 155 13.79 -15.02 6.53
C ILE A 155 13.32 -13.97 5.51
N GLN A 156 13.19 -12.72 5.93
CA GLN A 156 12.93 -11.54 5.09
C GLN A 156 14.25 -10.92 4.66
N GLY A 157 14.35 -10.48 3.40
CA GLY A 157 15.56 -9.88 2.84
C GLY A 157 16.60 -10.92 2.39
N SER A 158 17.88 -10.70 2.66
CA SER A 158 18.96 -11.64 2.34
C SER A 158 18.81 -12.95 3.09
N LEU A 159 19.11 -14.08 2.44
CA LEU A 159 19.11 -15.39 3.10
C LEU A 159 20.24 -15.53 4.12
N GLU A 160 21.33 -14.76 3.98
CA GLU A 160 22.49 -14.81 4.88
C GLU A 160 22.32 -13.92 6.11
N ASN A 161 21.79 -12.69 5.91
CA ASN A 161 21.73 -11.65 6.94
C ASN A 161 20.31 -11.05 7.09
N GLY A 162 19.27 -11.72 6.57
CA GLY A 162 17.91 -11.24 6.64
C GLY A 162 17.30 -11.36 8.04
N LEU A 163 16.18 -10.68 8.22
CA LEU A 163 15.44 -10.69 9.47
C LEU A 163 14.49 -11.88 9.52
N LYS A 164 14.48 -12.59 10.66
CA LYS A 164 13.51 -13.67 10.88
C LYS A 164 12.11 -13.12 11.06
N PHE A 165 11.12 -13.87 10.62
CA PHE A 165 9.70 -13.67 10.90
C PHE A 165 8.99 -15.03 10.99
N ILE A 166 7.76 -15.01 11.53
CA ILE A 166 6.97 -16.21 11.78
C ILE A 166 5.62 -16.04 11.04
N VAL A 167 5.16 -17.08 10.36
CA VAL A 167 3.79 -17.17 9.86
C VAL A 167 3.00 -18.09 10.76
N GLU A 168 1.92 -17.57 11.33
CA GLU A 168 0.99 -18.32 12.18
C GLU A 168 -0.45 -17.97 11.81
N ASN A 169 -1.28 -18.97 11.50
CA ASN A 169 -2.69 -18.79 11.15
C ASN A 169 -2.91 -17.77 10.01
N GLY A 170 -2.02 -17.77 9.01
CA GLY A 170 -2.09 -16.85 7.87
C GLY A 170 -1.79 -15.39 8.23
N VAL A 171 -1.01 -15.15 9.30
CA VAL A 171 -0.53 -13.83 9.74
C VAL A 171 1.00 -13.86 9.85
N ALA A 172 1.66 -12.86 9.24
CA ALA A 172 3.10 -12.68 9.37
C ALA A 172 3.43 -11.82 10.59
N LEU A 173 4.23 -12.35 11.49
CA LEU A 173 4.57 -11.77 12.79
C LEU A 173 6.08 -11.57 12.92
N ARG A 174 6.48 -10.54 13.64
CA ARG A 174 7.84 -10.41 14.15
C ARG A 174 8.15 -11.57 15.13
N PRO A 175 9.42 -11.99 15.30
CA PRO A 175 9.77 -13.09 16.18
C PRO A 175 9.34 -12.90 17.64
N ASP A 176 9.34 -11.62 18.09
CA ASP A 176 8.89 -11.23 19.43
C ASP A 176 7.35 -11.12 19.56
N ARG A 177 6.63 -11.38 18.47
CA ARG A 177 5.17 -11.20 18.36
C ARG A 177 4.67 -9.79 18.73
N GLY A 178 5.58 -8.83 18.82
CA GLY A 178 5.26 -7.43 19.15
C GLY A 178 4.70 -6.61 17.99
N GLY A 179 4.49 -7.23 16.82
CA GLY A 179 3.93 -6.56 15.64
C GLY A 179 3.94 -7.44 14.40
N LEU A 180 3.30 -6.93 13.36
CA LEU A 180 3.24 -7.55 12.04
C LEU A 180 4.58 -7.40 11.30
N ALA A 181 4.86 -8.32 10.40
CA ALA A 181 6.05 -8.34 9.53
C ALA A 181 5.63 -8.37 8.05
N GLY A 182 4.78 -7.43 7.64
CA GLY A 182 4.11 -7.45 6.34
C GLY A 182 2.91 -8.39 6.34
N SER A 183 2.48 -8.84 5.17
CA SER A 183 1.31 -9.68 4.99
C SER A 183 1.66 -10.98 4.24
N VAL A 184 0.82 -11.99 4.40
CA VAL A 184 0.78 -13.21 3.55
C VAL A 184 -0.55 -13.32 2.80
N ALA A 185 -1.31 -12.24 2.73
CA ALA A 185 -2.58 -12.22 2.03
C ALA A 185 -2.39 -12.21 0.51
N THR A 186 -3.24 -12.96 -0.18
CA THR A 186 -3.38 -12.94 -1.63
C THR A 186 -4.37 -11.86 -2.08
N THR A 187 -4.34 -11.49 -3.34
CA THR A 187 -5.19 -10.41 -3.89
C THR A 187 -6.68 -10.71 -3.79
N ASP A 188 -7.10 -11.97 -3.98
CA ASP A 188 -8.48 -12.40 -3.79
C ASP A 188 -8.96 -12.22 -2.34
N ARG A 189 -8.10 -12.48 -1.35
CA ARG A 189 -8.38 -12.21 0.06
C ARG A 189 -8.62 -10.72 0.30
N LEU A 190 -7.82 -9.85 -0.30
CA LEU A 190 -8.01 -8.39 -0.17
C LEU A 190 -9.34 -7.94 -0.75
N VAL A 191 -9.66 -8.38 -1.98
CA VAL A 191 -10.94 -8.07 -2.65
C VAL A 191 -12.12 -8.55 -1.79
N ARG A 192 -12.07 -9.79 -1.30
CA ARG A 192 -13.12 -10.37 -0.45
C ARG A 192 -13.31 -9.60 0.86
N THR A 193 -12.22 -9.26 1.51
CA THR A 193 -12.26 -8.50 2.78
C THR A 193 -12.80 -7.09 2.58
N MET A 194 -12.33 -6.39 1.54
CA MET A 194 -12.80 -5.05 1.24
C MET A 194 -14.27 -5.05 0.80
N ALA A 195 -14.69 -6.00 -0.04
CA ALA A 195 -16.08 -6.15 -0.45
C ALA A 195 -17.00 -6.37 0.76
N ARG A 196 -16.58 -7.19 1.74
CA ARG A 196 -17.32 -7.39 3.00
C ARG A 196 -17.40 -6.09 3.81
N ALA A 197 -16.31 -5.35 3.93
CA ALA A 197 -16.27 -4.08 4.66
C ALA A 197 -17.19 -3.03 4.01
N ILE A 198 -17.25 -2.97 2.69
CA ILE A 198 -18.15 -2.10 1.91
C ILE A 198 -19.61 -2.52 2.10
N ALA A 199 -19.90 -3.80 1.92
CA ALA A 199 -21.26 -4.34 1.96
C ALA A 199 -21.91 -4.19 3.35
N GLY A 200 -21.12 -4.30 4.43
CA GLY A 200 -21.64 -4.23 5.81
C GLY A 200 -22.64 -5.36 6.07
N SER A 201 -23.92 -5.01 6.23
CA SER A 201 -25.01 -5.98 6.44
C SER A 201 -25.66 -6.49 5.14
N ALA A 202 -25.27 -5.95 3.97
CA ALA A 202 -25.76 -6.42 2.66
C ALA A 202 -24.99 -7.67 2.21
N SER A 203 -25.37 -8.22 1.04
CA SER A 203 -24.63 -9.34 0.47
C SER A 203 -23.22 -8.92 0.03
N LEU A 204 -22.25 -9.84 0.10
CA LEU A 204 -20.87 -9.61 -0.36
C LEU A 204 -20.82 -9.05 -1.80
N ALA A 205 -21.69 -9.54 -2.68
CA ALA A 205 -21.80 -9.11 -4.06
C ALA A 205 -21.98 -7.60 -4.23
N ALA A 206 -22.59 -6.91 -3.25
CA ALA A 206 -22.77 -5.46 -3.30
C ALA A 206 -21.46 -4.66 -3.20
N GLY A 207 -20.43 -5.22 -2.56
CA GLY A 207 -19.13 -4.57 -2.41
C GLY A 207 -18.09 -4.97 -3.46
N ILE A 208 -18.32 -6.07 -4.21
CA ILE A 208 -17.34 -6.62 -5.16
C ILE A 208 -16.93 -5.60 -6.25
N PRO A 209 -17.84 -4.90 -6.93
CA PRO A 209 -17.45 -4.01 -8.04
C PRO A 209 -16.43 -2.94 -7.61
N ASP A 210 -16.65 -2.31 -6.46
CA ASP A 210 -15.76 -1.27 -5.95
C ASP A 210 -14.45 -1.85 -5.42
N ALA A 211 -14.49 -2.99 -4.73
CA ALA A 211 -13.27 -3.68 -4.29
C ALA A 211 -12.39 -4.12 -5.47
N VAL A 212 -13.01 -4.64 -6.55
CA VAL A 212 -12.29 -4.97 -7.79
C VAL A 212 -11.70 -3.71 -8.43
N ARG A 213 -12.44 -2.60 -8.48
CA ARG A 213 -11.94 -1.32 -9.00
C ARG A 213 -10.69 -0.84 -8.24
N MET A 214 -10.69 -0.97 -6.90
CA MET A 214 -9.54 -0.63 -6.05
C MET A 214 -8.32 -1.54 -6.28
N MET A 215 -8.52 -2.75 -6.82
CA MET A 215 -7.44 -3.70 -7.12
C MET A 215 -6.98 -3.61 -8.59
N THR A 216 -7.72 -2.93 -9.46
CA THR A 216 -7.50 -2.95 -10.92
C THR A 216 -7.39 -1.54 -11.52
N ALA A 217 -8.52 -0.89 -11.78
CA ALA A 217 -8.57 0.40 -12.49
C ALA A 217 -7.87 1.52 -11.71
N THR A 218 -8.02 1.56 -10.39
CA THR A 218 -7.43 2.62 -9.56
C THR A 218 -5.90 2.56 -9.55
N PRO A 219 -5.24 1.43 -9.25
CA PRO A 219 -3.78 1.34 -9.35
C PRO A 219 -3.27 1.53 -10.78
N ALA A 220 -3.98 1.04 -11.81
CA ALA A 220 -3.61 1.27 -13.19
C ALA A 220 -3.61 2.77 -13.55
N ARG A 221 -4.60 3.54 -13.09
CA ARG A 221 -4.64 5.00 -13.25
C ARG A 221 -3.44 5.68 -12.57
N ILE A 222 -3.14 5.32 -11.33
CA ILE A 222 -2.05 5.93 -10.55
C ILE A 222 -0.69 5.70 -11.24
N LEU A 223 -0.49 4.50 -11.77
CA LEU A 223 0.76 4.11 -12.44
C LEU A 223 0.79 4.46 -13.95
N GLY A 224 -0.26 5.12 -14.49
CA GLY A 224 -0.33 5.50 -15.90
C GLY A 224 -0.46 4.32 -16.88
N LEU A 225 -0.95 3.16 -16.42
CA LEU A 225 -1.09 1.93 -17.21
C LEU A 225 -2.39 1.92 -18.00
N SER A 226 -2.43 2.61 -19.13
CA SER A 226 -3.66 2.84 -19.92
C SER A 226 -4.29 1.56 -20.51
N ALA A 227 -3.48 0.51 -20.73
CA ALA A 227 -3.95 -0.79 -21.24
C ALA A 227 -4.40 -1.77 -20.15
N LYS A 228 -4.27 -1.43 -18.86
CA LYS A 228 -4.55 -2.30 -17.73
C LYS A 228 -5.78 -1.86 -16.93
N GLY A 229 -6.29 -2.78 -16.10
CA GLY A 229 -7.29 -2.50 -15.07
C GLY A 229 -8.75 -2.43 -15.56
N ARG A 230 -9.02 -2.74 -16.82
CA ARG A 230 -10.38 -2.75 -17.40
C ARG A 230 -10.52 -3.72 -18.54
N LEU A 231 -11.72 -4.22 -18.75
CA LEU A 231 -12.09 -5.04 -19.92
C LEU A 231 -12.65 -4.10 -21.01
N ALA A 232 -11.83 -3.76 -22.00
CA ALA A 232 -12.20 -2.90 -23.14
C ALA A 232 -11.37 -3.25 -24.37
N PRO A 233 -11.88 -2.99 -25.60
CA PRO A 233 -11.10 -3.17 -26.81
C PRO A 233 -9.79 -2.37 -26.76
N GLY A 234 -8.68 -3.02 -27.10
CA GLY A 234 -7.33 -2.42 -27.07
C GLY A 234 -6.64 -2.47 -25.71
N CYS A 235 -7.29 -3.02 -24.66
CA CYS A 235 -6.63 -3.31 -23.39
C CYS A 235 -6.09 -4.74 -23.37
N ASP A 236 -5.15 -4.99 -22.45
CA ASP A 236 -4.61 -6.34 -22.24
C ASP A 236 -5.70 -7.27 -21.71
N ALA A 237 -5.70 -8.49 -22.22
CA ALA A 237 -6.66 -9.53 -21.82
C ALA A 237 -6.18 -10.24 -20.53
N ASP A 238 -5.94 -9.46 -19.47
CA ASP A 238 -5.66 -9.98 -18.13
C ASP A 238 -6.99 -10.12 -17.38
N ILE A 239 -7.48 -11.36 -17.25
CA ILE A 239 -8.85 -11.65 -16.80
C ILE A 239 -8.80 -12.68 -15.67
N VAL A 240 -9.53 -12.42 -14.61
CA VAL A 240 -9.74 -13.36 -13.50
C VAL A 240 -11.22 -13.70 -13.41
N LEU A 241 -11.54 -15.00 -13.44
CA LEU A 241 -12.91 -15.51 -13.20
C LEU A 241 -13.01 -15.98 -11.76
N PHE A 242 -14.02 -15.53 -11.05
CA PHE A 242 -14.33 -15.91 -9.68
C PHE A 242 -15.84 -15.91 -9.44
N ASP A 243 -16.28 -16.57 -8.39
CA ASP A 243 -17.69 -16.63 -7.99
C ASP A 243 -18.10 -15.49 -7.03
N ASP A 244 -19.35 -15.47 -6.59
CA ASP A 244 -19.91 -14.45 -5.68
C ASP A 244 -19.23 -14.43 -4.30
N THR A 245 -18.36 -15.40 -3.99
CA THR A 245 -17.54 -15.47 -2.77
C THR A 245 -16.11 -15.01 -3.02
N VAL A 246 -15.79 -14.58 -4.26
CA VAL A 246 -14.45 -14.23 -4.72
C VAL A 246 -13.50 -15.45 -4.67
N ALA A 247 -14.04 -16.66 -4.89
CA ALA A 247 -13.22 -17.85 -5.11
C ALA A 247 -12.78 -17.89 -6.58
N VAL A 248 -11.47 -17.73 -6.82
CA VAL A 248 -10.88 -17.69 -8.17
C VAL A 248 -10.92 -19.08 -8.80
N SER A 249 -11.44 -19.17 -10.03
CA SER A 249 -11.55 -20.41 -10.79
C SER A 249 -10.63 -20.47 -11.99
N ARG A 250 -10.39 -19.33 -12.68
CA ARG A 250 -9.52 -19.25 -13.86
C ARG A 250 -8.82 -17.91 -13.93
N VAL A 251 -7.59 -17.93 -14.45
CA VAL A 251 -6.77 -16.72 -14.64
C VAL A 251 -6.24 -16.70 -16.08
N PHE A 252 -6.31 -15.54 -16.72
CA PHE A 252 -5.75 -15.30 -18.04
C PHE A 252 -4.77 -14.14 -17.98
N ILE A 253 -3.64 -14.27 -18.62
CA ILE A 253 -2.64 -13.20 -18.80
C ILE A 253 -2.40 -13.03 -20.31
N GLY A 254 -2.65 -11.83 -20.83
CA GLY A 254 -2.56 -11.57 -22.27
C GLY A 254 -3.46 -12.48 -23.11
N GLY A 255 -4.59 -12.93 -22.55
CA GLY A 255 -5.53 -13.84 -23.18
C GLY A 255 -5.17 -15.32 -23.11
N GLN A 256 -4.07 -15.69 -22.48
CA GLN A 256 -3.66 -17.08 -22.27
C GLN A 256 -4.04 -17.53 -20.84
N GLU A 257 -4.72 -18.68 -20.74
CA GLU A 257 -5.02 -19.28 -19.44
C GLU A 257 -3.76 -19.87 -18.81
N ILE A 258 -3.56 -19.64 -17.49
CA ILE A 258 -2.41 -20.10 -16.72
C ILE A 258 -2.83 -21.02 -15.57
#